data_cc3d4b25995195fb5fcb084e9ea527cd
#
_entry.id   cc3d4b25995195fb5fcb084e9ea527cd
#
_cell.length_a   1.000
_cell.length_b   1.000
_cell.length_c   1.000
_cell.angle_alpha   90.00
_cell.angle_beta   90.00
_cell.angle_gamma   90.00
#
_symmetry.space_group_name_H-M   'P 1'
#
loop_
_entity.id
_entity.type
_entity.pdbx_description
1 polymer ?
#
loop_
_entity_poly.entity_id
_entity_poly.type
_entity_poly.pdbx_seq_one_letter_code
_entity_poly.pdbx_strand_id
1 'polypeptide(L)'
;MGIFDIWMCILKRFRKPKKERALVFVDYEHWFFSYKNLFGIKPDIKEWYDNICTRFQIQEAFFFADFTGIAVLRDEPGHIRKVSDSIIETGNLVGRNKKDMSDFVMLDYIYRKAMEHSNIKSFVLFTGDGHFQSVVKFLRDKCGKKVIQYGVKGCCSKQLCDAALEHYSVPAEDIKPSCNGKCQNNRYYRGRVKCAG
;
A
#
# COMPACT_ATOMS: atom_id res chain seq x y z
N MET A 1 -1.68 -13.61 49.50
CA MET A 1 -1.59 -12.86 48.24
C MET A 1 -0.93 -11.52 48.60
N GLY A 2 0.37 -11.38 48.26
CA GLY A 2 1.18 -10.27 48.75
C GLY A 2 0.95 -9.00 47.93
N ILE A 3 1.22 -7.84 48.54
CA ILE A 3 1.16 -6.51 47.92
C ILE A 3 1.98 -6.49 46.59
N PHE A 4 3.02 -7.30 46.49
CA PHE A 4 3.87 -7.47 45.30
C PHE A 4 3.11 -8.08 44.12
N ASP A 5 2.19 -9.03 44.35
CA ASP A 5 1.38 -9.65 43.30
C ASP A 5 0.35 -8.67 42.69
N ILE A 6 -0.18 -7.80 43.55
CA ILE A 6 -1.13 -6.76 43.13
C ILE A 6 -0.41 -5.71 42.27
N TRP A 7 0.80 -5.28 42.63
CA TRP A 7 1.61 -4.36 41.87
C TRP A 7 2.03 -4.92 40.52
N MET A 8 2.43 -6.19 40.45
CA MET A 8 2.76 -6.88 39.22
C MET A 8 1.53 -7.02 38.30
N CYS A 9 0.34 -7.24 38.85
CA CYS A 9 -0.90 -7.28 38.06
C CYS A 9 -1.28 -5.91 37.51
N ILE A 10 -1.09 -4.84 38.30
CA ILE A 10 -1.34 -3.45 37.85
C ILE A 10 -0.35 -3.04 36.77
N LEU A 11 0.94 -3.35 36.92
CA LEU A 11 1.95 -3.02 35.87
C LEU A 11 1.74 -3.80 34.57
N LYS A 12 1.21 -5.02 34.59
CA LYS A 12 0.81 -5.76 33.39
C LYS A 12 -0.38 -5.14 32.70
N ARG A 13 -1.28 -4.47 33.42
CA ARG A 13 -2.49 -3.84 32.88
C ARG A 13 -2.21 -2.54 32.09
N PHE A 14 -1.06 -1.90 32.32
CA PHE A 14 -0.66 -0.65 31.65
C PHE A 14 0.35 -0.84 30.50
N ARG A 15 0.78 -2.07 30.22
CA ARG A 15 1.62 -2.31 29.04
C ARG A 15 0.75 -2.18 27.80
N LYS A 16 0.85 -1.03 27.10
CA LYS A 16 0.26 -0.91 25.75
C LYS A 16 0.70 -2.12 24.94
N PRO A 17 -0.23 -2.82 24.26
CA PRO A 17 0.13 -3.96 23.44
C PRO A 17 1.21 -3.51 22.43
N LYS A 18 2.31 -4.27 22.34
CA LYS A 18 3.40 -3.97 21.43
C LYS A 18 2.84 -4.10 20.02
N LYS A 19 2.86 -2.99 19.24
CA LYS A 19 2.40 -2.99 17.86
C LYS A 19 3.15 -4.05 17.06
N GLU A 20 2.44 -4.73 16.18
CA GLU A 20 3.03 -5.71 15.27
C GLU A 20 3.93 -5.00 14.25
N ARG A 21 5.13 -5.56 14.00
CA ARG A 21 6.09 -4.99 13.04
C ARG A 21 5.61 -5.28 11.62
N ALA A 22 5.65 -4.27 10.76
CA ALA A 22 5.21 -4.39 9.38
C ALA A 22 6.20 -3.76 8.39
N LEU A 23 6.23 -4.31 7.17
CA LEU A 23 6.75 -3.67 5.96
C LEU A 23 5.59 -3.19 5.10
N VAL A 24 5.77 -2.05 4.45
CA VAL A 24 4.75 -1.39 3.65
C VAL A 24 5.24 -1.24 2.21
N PHE A 25 4.40 -1.58 1.25
CA PHE A 25 4.68 -1.50 -0.18
C PHE A 25 3.54 -0.74 -0.86
N VAL A 26 3.85 0.40 -1.45
CA VAL A 26 2.85 1.32 -2.01
C VAL A 26 3.08 1.47 -3.52
N ASP A 27 2.16 0.99 -4.31
CA ASP A 27 2.03 1.34 -5.72
C ASP A 27 1.50 2.78 -5.79
N TYR A 28 2.45 3.74 -5.72
CA TYR A 28 2.09 5.15 -5.61
C TYR A 28 1.50 5.69 -6.91
N GLU A 29 1.93 5.16 -8.04
CA GLU A 29 1.40 5.54 -9.34
C GLU A 29 -0.08 5.20 -9.44
N HIS A 30 -0.45 3.94 -9.12
CA HIS A 30 -1.85 3.50 -9.06
C HIS A 30 -2.67 4.37 -8.09
N TRP A 31 -2.17 4.61 -6.88
CA TRP A 31 -2.86 5.41 -5.88
C TRP A 31 -3.10 6.84 -6.37
N PHE A 32 -2.05 7.51 -6.86
CA PHE A 32 -2.12 8.89 -7.34
C PHE A 32 -3.15 9.06 -8.46
N PHE A 33 -3.07 8.22 -9.50
CA PHE A 33 -3.99 8.34 -10.63
C PHE A 33 -5.42 7.93 -10.29
N SER A 34 -5.61 6.93 -9.45
CA SER A 34 -6.95 6.55 -8.99
C SER A 34 -7.61 7.69 -8.20
N TYR A 35 -6.89 8.35 -7.29
CA TYR A 35 -7.41 9.51 -6.56
C TYR A 35 -7.72 10.69 -7.46
N LYS A 36 -6.79 11.02 -8.36
CA LYS A 36 -6.97 12.12 -9.29
C LYS A 36 -8.16 11.89 -10.23
N ASN A 37 -8.34 10.67 -10.70
CA ASN A 37 -9.40 10.34 -11.65
C ASN A 37 -10.78 10.23 -10.97
N LEU A 38 -10.86 9.67 -9.77
CA LEU A 38 -12.14 9.47 -9.07
C LEU A 38 -12.58 10.68 -8.26
N PHE A 39 -11.65 11.36 -7.61
CA PHE A 39 -11.96 12.41 -6.64
C PHE A 39 -11.46 13.79 -7.06
N GLY A 40 -10.62 13.90 -8.09
CA GLY A 40 -10.04 15.18 -8.54
C GLY A 40 -8.97 15.75 -7.60
N ILE A 41 -8.52 14.99 -6.61
CA ILE A 41 -7.55 15.40 -5.59
C ILE A 41 -6.32 14.52 -5.59
N LYS A 42 -5.26 14.95 -4.91
CA LYS A 42 -4.07 14.13 -4.61
C LYS A 42 -4.27 13.30 -3.35
N PRO A 43 -3.59 12.13 -3.23
CA PRO A 43 -3.59 11.36 -1.99
C PRO A 43 -2.98 12.15 -0.83
N ASP A 44 -3.59 12.06 0.36
CA ASP A 44 -2.94 12.49 1.60
C ASP A 44 -2.11 11.33 2.15
N ILE A 45 -0.83 11.31 1.75
CA ILE A 45 0.11 10.25 2.14
C ILE A 45 0.33 10.26 3.64
N LYS A 46 0.41 11.46 4.24
CA LYS A 46 0.71 11.60 5.67
C LYS A 46 -0.44 11.10 6.51
N GLU A 47 -1.67 11.49 6.22
CA GLU A 47 -2.86 11.03 6.92
C GLU A 47 -2.95 9.50 6.90
N TRP A 48 -2.83 8.91 5.71
CA TRP A 48 -2.84 7.47 5.56
C TRP A 48 -1.71 6.78 6.35
N TYR A 49 -0.48 7.32 6.26
CA TYR A 49 0.67 6.75 6.96
C TYR A 49 0.51 6.84 8.47
N ASP A 50 0.06 7.97 8.99
CA ASP A 50 -0.23 8.13 10.42
C ASP A 50 -1.29 7.12 10.88
N ASN A 51 -2.33 6.88 10.06
CA ASN A 51 -3.37 5.89 10.35
C ASN A 51 -2.79 4.48 10.46
N ILE A 52 -1.99 4.01 9.50
CA ILE A 52 -1.39 2.67 9.59
C ILE A 52 -0.39 2.57 10.76
N CYS A 53 0.29 3.65 11.12
CA CYS A 53 1.16 3.70 12.29
C CYS A 53 0.40 3.57 13.62
N THR A 54 -0.92 3.81 13.65
CA THR A 54 -1.72 3.49 14.84
C THR A 54 -1.80 2.00 15.10
N ARG A 55 -1.80 1.18 14.05
CA ARG A 55 -1.96 -0.29 14.08
C ARG A 55 -0.62 -1.02 14.11
N PHE A 56 0.36 -0.56 13.33
CA PHE A 56 1.63 -1.25 13.12
C PHE A 56 2.82 -0.41 13.58
N GLN A 57 3.90 -1.09 13.93
CA GLN A 57 5.24 -0.52 14.00
C GLN A 57 5.89 -0.70 12.63
N ILE A 58 5.79 0.34 11.79
CA ILE A 58 6.35 0.30 10.44
C ILE A 58 7.87 0.27 10.54
N GLN A 59 8.49 -0.73 9.90
CA GLN A 59 9.95 -0.87 9.83
C GLN A 59 10.50 -0.13 8.61
N GLU A 60 9.80 -0.25 7.49
CA GLU A 60 10.14 0.43 6.26
C GLU A 60 8.88 0.54 5.39
N ALA A 61 8.74 1.64 4.64
CA ALA A 61 7.66 1.86 3.69
C ALA A 61 8.27 2.23 2.33
N PHE A 62 8.02 1.39 1.33
CA PHE A 62 8.53 1.55 -0.03
C PHE A 62 7.45 2.15 -0.92
N PHE A 63 7.78 3.21 -1.65
CA PHE A 63 6.89 3.87 -2.60
C PHE A 63 7.42 3.69 -4.02
N PHE A 64 6.63 3.10 -4.90
CA PHE A 64 6.99 2.74 -6.27
C PHE A 64 6.24 3.60 -7.27
N ALA A 65 6.94 4.26 -8.19
CA ALA A 65 6.39 4.96 -9.34
C ALA A 65 7.48 5.37 -10.34
N ASP A 66 7.09 5.70 -11.56
CA ASP A 66 7.94 6.40 -12.55
C ASP A 66 7.91 7.92 -12.24
N PHE A 67 8.68 8.35 -11.23
CA PHE A 67 8.72 9.76 -10.81
C PHE A 67 9.43 10.66 -11.83
N THR A 68 10.34 10.12 -12.62
CA THR A 68 11.10 10.90 -13.61
C THR A 68 10.43 10.95 -14.98
N GLY A 69 9.81 9.87 -15.41
CA GLY A 69 9.16 9.77 -16.72
C GLY A 69 7.76 10.39 -16.74
N ILE A 70 7.05 10.43 -15.60
CA ILE A 70 5.70 10.96 -15.49
C ILE A 70 5.74 12.37 -14.90
N ALA A 71 5.52 13.39 -15.75
CA ALA A 71 5.70 14.79 -15.37
C ALA A 71 4.92 15.21 -14.10
N VAL A 72 3.70 14.71 -13.91
CA VAL A 72 2.87 15.07 -12.75
C VAL A 72 3.32 14.42 -11.43
N LEU A 73 4.23 13.44 -11.47
CA LEU A 73 4.77 12.76 -10.30
C LEU A 73 6.13 13.32 -9.87
N ARG A 74 6.74 14.23 -10.63
CA ARG A 74 8.12 14.73 -10.36
C ARG A 74 8.28 15.37 -8.98
N ASP A 75 7.26 16.05 -8.50
CA ASP A 75 7.30 16.75 -7.21
C ASP A 75 6.84 15.86 -6.04
N GLU A 76 6.28 14.68 -6.32
CA GLU A 76 5.73 13.78 -5.32
C GLU A 76 6.78 13.17 -4.37
N PRO A 77 8.04 12.91 -4.78
CA PRO A 77 9.08 12.47 -3.85
C PRO A 77 9.26 13.39 -2.64
N GLY A 78 9.09 14.72 -2.83
CA GLY A 78 9.13 15.68 -1.72
C GLY A 78 7.99 15.51 -0.70
N HIS A 79 6.84 15.06 -1.15
CA HIS A 79 5.70 14.74 -0.27
C HIS A 79 5.90 13.38 0.43
N ILE A 80 6.41 12.38 -0.29
CA ILE A 80 6.67 11.04 0.25
C ILE A 80 7.75 11.06 1.32
N ARG A 81 8.82 11.86 1.15
CA ARG A 81 9.92 12.01 2.14
C ARG A 81 9.48 12.49 3.51
N LYS A 82 8.27 13.02 3.65
CA LYS A 82 7.70 13.36 4.97
C LYS A 82 7.36 12.12 5.81
N VAL A 83 7.28 10.95 5.18
CA VAL A 83 6.88 9.69 5.83
C VAL A 83 7.87 8.55 5.57
N SER A 84 8.62 8.57 4.47
CA SER A 84 9.60 7.54 4.13
C SER A 84 10.68 8.05 3.18
N ASP A 85 11.91 7.54 3.37
CA ASP A 85 13.04 7.79 2.46
C ASP A 85 13.16 6.70 1.37
N SER A 86 12.43 5.60 1.49
CA SER A 86 12.47 4.47 0.55
C SER A 86 11.56 4.71 -0.66
N ILE A 87 12.03 5.58 -1.56
CA ILE A 87 11.38 5.93 -2.83
C ILE A 87 12.07 5.17 -3.95
N ILE A 88 11.31 4.35 -4.66
CA ILE A 88 11.80 3.44 -5.70
C ILE A 88 11.35 3.95 -7.07
N GLU A 89 12.34 4.42 -7.85
CA GLU A 89 12.13 4.82 -9.23
C GLU A 89 11.96 3.60 -10.13
N THR A 90 10.90 3.56 -10.93
CA THR A 90 10.57 2.41 -11.78
C THR A 90 10.71 2.69 -13.27
N GLY A 91 10.85 3.96 -13.67
CA GLY A 91 10.79 4.37 -15.09
C GLY A 91 12.05 4.14 -15.91
N ASN A 92 13.22 4.05 -15.28
CA ASN A 92 14.51 4.06 -16.00
C ASN A 92 15.09 2.67 -16.31
N LEU A 93 14.36 1.59 -16.02
CA LEU A 93 14.91 0.24 -16.03
C LEU A 93 14.96 -0.42 -17.42
N VAL A 94 14.21 0.06 -18.41
CA VAL A 94 14.24 -0.48 -19.78
C VAL A 94 13.88 0.57 -20.81
N GLY A 95 14.70 0.67 -21.89
CA GLY A 95 14.58 1.67 -22.93
C GLY A 95 13.20 1.79 -23.62
N ARG A 96 13.10 2.58 -24.65
CA ARG A 96 11.97 3.14 -25.40
C ARG A 96 10.57 2.47 -25.39
N ASN A 97 10.40 1.25 -24.93
CA ASN A 97 9.11 0.58 -24.74
C ASN A 97 8.69 0.70 -23.28
N LYS A 98 7.98 1.80 -22.98
CA LYS A 98 7.30 2.02 -21.67
C LYS A 98 6.20 0.98 -21.45
N LYS A 99 6.56 -0.23 -21.06
CA LYS A 99 5.63 -1.14 -20.42
C LYS A 99 5.73 -0.93 -18.91
N ASP A 100 4.60 -1.04 -18.25
CA ASP A 100 4.46 -0.92 -16.80
C ASP A 100 5.43 -1.87 -16.07
N MET A 101 6.65 -1.36 -15.81
CA MET A 101 7.67 -2.11 -15.06
C MET A 101 7.48 -1.94 -13.55
N SER A 102 6.66 -0.99 -13.13
CA SER A 102 6.42 -0.70 -11.72
C SER A 102 5.96 -1.92 -10.94
N ASP A 103 5.03 -2.69 -11.51
CA ASP A 103 4.52 -3.92 -10.88
C ASP A 103 5.61 -4.96 -10.70
N PHE A 104 6.46 -5.17 -11.72
CA PHE A 104 7.55 -6.14 -11.64
C PHE A 104 8.60 -5.75 -10.61
N VAL A 105 8.94 -4.46 -10.55
CA VAL A 105 9.88 -3.92 -9.56
C VAL A 105 9.32 -4.11 -8.14
N MET A 106 8.05 -3.75 -7.95
CA MET A 106 7.39 -3.90 -6.66
C MET A 106 7.29 -5.38 -6.25
N LEU A 107 6.94 -6.28 -7.17
CA LEU A 107 6.92 -7.73 -6.93
C LEU A 107 8.28 -8.25 -6.49
N ASP A 108 9.37 -7.87 -7.20
CA ASP A 108 10.74 -8.27 -6.86
C ASP A 108 11.12 -7.79 -5.45
N TYR A 109 10.80 -6.54 -5.11
CA TYR A 109 11.01 -6.02 -3.76
C TYR A 109 10.24 -6.81 -2.70
N ILE A 110 8.96 -7.13 -2.94
CA ILE A 110 8.14 -7.89 -2.00
C ILE A 110 8.75 -9.28 -1.77
N TYR A 111 9.15 -9.99 -2.84
CA TYR A 111 9.76 -11.32 -2.72
C TYR A 111 11.09 -11.28 -1.95
N ARG A 112 12.00 -10.36 -2.30
CA ARG A 112 13.27 -10.19 -1.60
C ARG A 112 13.07 -9.88 -0.12
N LYS A 113 12.23 -8.90 0.19
CA LYS A 113 11.95 -8.50 1.57
C LYS A 113 11.26 -9.60 2.38
N ALA A 114 10.46 -10.45 1.76
CA ALA A 114 9.87 -11.61 2.44
C ALA A 114 10.93 -12.64 2.85
N MET A 115 11.97 -12.81 2.05
CA MET A 115 13.10 -13.73 2.34
C MET A 115 14.08 -13.12 3.34
N GLU A 116 14.42 -11.83 3.20
CA GLU A 116 15.35 -11.11 4.08
C GLU A 116 14.81 -10.95 5.50
N HIS A 117 13.50 -10.69 5.65
CA HIS A 117 12.87 -10.34 6.92
C HIS A 117 11.93 -11.45 7.44
N SER A 118 12.49 -12.62 7.74
CA SER A 118 11.72 -13.75 8.30
C SER A 118 10.97 -13.40 9.59
N ASN A 119 11.53 -12.50 10.40
CA ASN A 119 10.99 -12.06 11.70
C ASN A 119 9.88 -10.99 11.61
N ILE A 120 9.64 -10.38 10.44
CA ILE A 120 8.53 -9.47 10.21
C ILE A 120 7.36 -10.27 9.68
N LYS A 121 6.23 -10.23 10.39
CA LYS A 121 5.06 -11.05 10.06
C LYS A 121 4.04 -10.34 9.20
N SER A 122 3.91 -9.02 9.32
CA SER A 122 2.89 -8.24 8.61
C SER A 122 3.46 -7.52 7.40
N PHE A 123 2.79 -7.68 6.27
CA PHE A 123 3.05 -7.01 5.00
C PHE A 123 1.82 -6.20 4.62
N VAL A 124 1.99 -4.89 4.48
CA VAL A 124 0.94 -3.98 4.05
C VAL A 124 1.16 -3.65 2.58
N LEU A 125 0.23 -4.00 1.73
CA LEU A 125 0.27 -3.73 0.29
C LEU A 125 -0.77 -2.69 -0.06
N PHE A 126 -0.35 -1.57 -0.64
CA PHE A 126 -1.24 -0.57 -1.20
C PHE A 126 -1.20 -0.67 -2.72
N THR A 127 -2.13 -1.37 -3.31
CA THR A 127 -2.35 -1.48 -4.76
C THR A 127 -3.77 -1.95 -5.04
N GLY A 128 -4.31 -1.69 -6.21
CA GLY A 128 -5.60 -2.21 -6.66
C GLY A 128 -5.48 -3.30 -7.71
N ASP A 129 -4.26 -3.58 -8.18
CA ASP A 129 -4.05 -4.49 -9.31
C ASP A 129 -4.16 -5.96 -8.92
N GLY A 130 -5.00 -6.69 -9.67
CA GLY A 130 -5.19 -8.12 -9.49
C GLY A 130 -3.94 -8.98 -9.73
N HIS A 131 -2.94 -8.47 -10.43
CA HIS A 131 -1.67 -9.17 -10.66
C HIS A 131 -0.93 -9.49 -9.36
N PHE A 132 -1.13 -8.70 -8.31
CA PHE A 132 -0.54 -8.95 -6.99
C PHE A 132 -1.19 -10.12 -6.22
N GLN A 133 -2.29 -10.70 -6.71
CA GLN A 133 -2.92 -11.85 -6.04
C GLN A 133 -1.94 -13.02 -5.83
N SER A 134 -1.08 -13.29 -6.80
CA SER A 134 -0.11 -14.39 -6.72
C SER A 134 0.90 -14.21 -5.60
N VAL A 135 1.45 -13.00 -5.43
CA VAL A 135 2.40 -12.70 -4.36
C VAL A 135 1.72 -12.68 -3.00
N VAL A 136 0.46 -12.22 -2.90
CA VAL A 136 -0.32 -12.27 -1.66
C VAL A 136 -0.49 -13.73 -1.20
N LYS A 137 -0.87 -14.63 -2.11
CA LYS A 137 -0.96 -16.07 -1.81
C LYS A 137 0.38 -16.67 -1.41
N PHE A 138 1.46 -16.32 -2.12
CA PHE A 138 2.82 -16.77 -1.76
C PHE A 138 3.21 -16.32 -0.36
N LEU A 139 3.04 -15.05 -0.03
CA LEU A 139 3.36 -14.49 1.28
C LEU A 139 2.60 -15.21 2.40
N ARG A 140 1.30 -15.45 2.19
CA ARG A 140 0.45 -16.12 3.16
C ARG A 140 0.77 -17.60 3.27
N ASP A 141 0.77 -18.32 2.15
CA ASP A 141 0.76 -19.79 2.14
C ASP A 141 2.18 -20.41 2.25
N LYS A 142 3.21 -19.70 1.76
CA LYS A 142 4.61 -20.18 1.79
C LYS A 142 5.46 -19.50 2.84
N CYS A 143 5.24 -18.20 3.08
CA CYS A 143 6.05 -17.43 4.02
C CYS A 143 5.38 -17.25 5.38
N GLY A 144 4.13 -17.67 5.56
CA GLY A 144 3.37 -17.51 6.81
C GLY A 144 3.20 -16.04 7.23
N LYS A 145 3.17 -15.12 6.25
CA LYS A 145 3.00 -13.69 6.48
C LYS A 145 1.52 -13.33 6.53
N LYS A 146 1.20 -12.33 7.33
CA LYS A 146 -0.09 -11.66 7.29
C LYS A 146 -0.05 -10.58 6.22
N VAL A 147 -0.95 -10.62 5.27
CA VAL A 147 -1.05 -9.59 4.24
C VAL A 147 -2.28 -8.75 4.45
N ILE A 148 -2.06 -7.45 4.62
CA ILE A 148 -3.09 -6.44 4.76
C ILE A 148 -3.08 -5.61 3.47
N GLN A 149 -4.19 -5.62 2.75
CA GLN A 149 -4.30 -4.91 1.49
C GLN A 149 -5.04 -3.58 1.71
N TYR A 150 -4.48 -2.51 1.17
CA TYR A 150 -5.13 -1.22 0.99
C TYR A 150 -5.34 -0.95 -0.50
N GLY A 151 -6.46 -0.35 -0.85
CA GLY A 151 -6.75 0.04 -2.22
C GLY A 151 -7.68 1.24 -2.28
N VAL A 152 -7.71 1.90 -3.45
CA VAL A 152 -8.63 3.00 -3.68
C VAL A 152 -10.04 2.46 -3.89
N LYS A 153 -11.02 3.02 -3.18
CA LYS A 153 -12.44 2.62 -3.27
C LYS A 153 -12.91 2.66 -4.72
N GLY A 154 -13.40 1.52 -5.21
CA GLY A 154 -13.85 1.37 -6.60
C GLY A 154 -12.74 1.02 -7.62
N CYS A 155 -11.47 1.00 -7.22
CA CYS A 155 -10.32 0.68 -8.09
C CYS A 155 -9.57 -0.58 -7.67
N CYS A 156 -10.15 -1.42 -6.83
CA CYS A 156 -9.50 -2.62 -6.33
C CYS A 156 -10.04 -3.88 -6.97
N SER A 157 -9.15 -4.78 -7.38
CA SER A 157 -9.52 -6.11 -7.87
C SER A 157 -10.13 -6.93 -6.72
N LYS A 158 -11.33 -7.47 -6.94
CA LYS A 158 -11.99 -8.35 -5.98
C LYS A 158 -11.11 -9.55 -5.62
N GLN A 159 -10.45 -10.14 -6.62
CA GLN A 159 -9.57 -11.30 -6.42
C GLN A 159 -8.40 -11.00 -5.50
N LEU A 160 -7.84 -9.77 -5.58
CA LEU A 160 -6.78 -9.31 -4.68
C LEU A 160 -7.30 -9.13 -3.26
N CYS A 161 -8.46 -8.48 -3.11
CA CYS A 161 -9.09 -8.27 -1.81
C CYS A 161 -9.40 -9.61 -1.10
N ASP A 162 -9.96 -10.58 -1.85
CA ASP A 162 -10.31 -11.90 -1.33
C ASP A 162 -9.07 -12.74 -0.94
N ALA A 163 -7.90 -12.45 -1.53
CA ALA A 163 -6.65 -13.14 -1.22
C ALA A 163 -5.98 -12.65 0.05
N ALA A 164 -6.16 -11.38 0.42
CA ALA A 164 -5.56 -10.77 1.60
C ALA A 164 -6.25 -11.25 2.89
N LEU A 165 -5.56 -11.12 4.03
CA LEU A 165 -6.13 -11.39 5.35
C LEU A 165 -7.16 -10.32 5.72
N GLU A 166 -6.82 -9.07 5.45
CA GLU A 166 -7.65 -7.91 5.69
C GLU A 166 -7.58 -6.98 4.48
N HIS A 167 -8.70 -6.36 4.16
CA HIS A 167 -8.80 -5.40 3.07
C HIS A 167 -9.41 -4.09 3.57
N TYR A 168 -8.80 -2.96 3.16
CA TYR A 168 -9.24 -1.61 3.49
C TYR A 168 -9.29 -0.74 2.25
N SER A 169 -10.36 0.03 2.13
CA SER A 169 -10.53 1.02 1.06
C SER A 169 -10.21 2.43 1.55
N VAL A 170 -9.56 3.23 0.72
CA VAL A 170 -9.34 4.65 0.95
C VAL A 170 -9.96 5.45 -0.19
N PRO A 171 -10.48 6.66 0.05
CA PRO A 171 -10.67 7.27 1.38
C PRO A 171 -11.71 6.53 2.19
N ALA A 172 -11.61 6.65 3.53
CA ALA A 172 -12.64 6.18 4.42
C ALA A 172 -13.85 7.11 4.32
N GLU A 173 -14.95 6.59 3.81
CA GLU A 173 -16.36 7.01 3.75
C GLU A 173 -16.78 8.45 3.35
N ASP A 174 -16.02 9.53 3.56
CA ASP A 174 -16.56 10.90 3.45
C ASP A 174 -16.28 11.66 2.15
N ILE A 175 -15.42 11.16 1.28
CA ILE A 175 -15.13 11.81 0.00
C ILE A 175 -16.01 11.22 -1.10
N LYS A 176 -16.98 12.01 -1.59
CA LYS A 176 -17.81 11.60 -2.72
C LYS A 176 -17.01 11.70 -4.02
N PRO A 177 -17.16 10.73 -4.96
CA PRO A 177 -16.58 10.85 -6.30
C PRO A 177 -17.04 12.16 -6.96
N SER A 178 -16.13 12.87 -7.62
CA SER A 178 -16.48 14.03 -8.43
C SER A 178 -17.36 13.59 -9.61
N CYS A 179 -18.56 14.19 -9.76
CA CYS A 179 -19.49 13.88 -10.83
C CYS A 179 -18.94 14.18 -12.25
N ASN A 180 -17.77 14.82 -12.36
CA ASN A 180 -17.12 15.16 -13.62
C ASN A 180 -16.11 14.09 -14.11
N GLY A 181 -15.98 12.98 -13.40
CA GLY A 181 -15.12 11.87 -13.79
C GLY A 181 -15.71 11.04 -14.93
N LYS A 182 -15.80 11.62 -16.15
CA LYS A 182 -15.72 10.76 -17.33
C LYS A 182 -14.39 10.04 -17.20
N CYS A 183 -14.44 8.71 -17.02
CA CYS A 183 -13.28 7.83 -17.21
C CYS A 183 -12.73 8.11 -18.61
N GLN A 184 -11.88 9.12 -18.72
CA GLN A 184 -11.11 9.30 -19.95
C GLN A 184 -10.18 8.10 -19.99
N ASN A 185 -10.38 7.26 -21.00
CA ASN A 185 -9.51 6.16 -21.41
C ASN A 185 -8.06 6.66 -21.45
N ASN A 186 -7.43 6.70 -20.31
CA ASN A 186 -6.01 6.98 -20.24
C ASN A 186 -5.32 5.67 -20.64
N ARG A 187 -4.56 5.72 -21.74
CA ARG A 187 -3.89 4.55 -22.35
C ARG A 187 -2.96 3.77 -21.41
N TYR A 188 -2.78 4.25 -20.18
CA TYR A 188 -1.96 3.64 -19.13
C TYR A 188 -2.69 2.56 -18.36
N TYR A 189 -4.04 2.56 -18.31
CA TYR A 189 -4.82 1.55 -17.61
C TYR A 189 -5.72 0.77 -18.59
N ARG A 190 -5.14 -0.08 -19.42
CA ARG A 190 -5.88 -1.10 -20.17
C ARG A 190 -6.16 -2.36 -19.34
N GLY A 191 -6.41 -2.22 -18.05
CA GLY A 191 -6.92 -3.27 -17.20
C GLY A 191 -8.30 -2.87 -16.68
N ARG A 192 -9.35 -3.20 -17.43
CA ARG A 192 -10.79 -3.20 -17.09
C ARG A 192 -11.16 -2.65 -15.70
N VAL A 193 -11.30 -1.34 -15.58
CA VAL A 193 -12.19 -0.79 -14.56
C VAL A 193 -13.61 -0.96 -15.11
N LYS A 194 -14.31 -2.02 -14.74
CA LYS A 194 -15.76 -2.08 -14.88
C LYS A 194 -16.31 -1.20 -13.78
N CYS A 195 -16.71 0.03 -14.12
CA CYS A 195 -17.62 0.78 -13.29
C CYS A 195 -18.89 -0.06 -13.16
N ALA A 196 -19.19 -0.53 -11.95
CA ALA A 196 -20.49 -1.10 -11.65
C ALA A 196 -21.52 0.03 -11.79
N GLY A 197 -22.50 -0.18 -12.70
CA GLY A 197 -23.70 0.65 -12.83
C GLY A 197 -24.64 0.45 -11.65
#